data_898defa923350b3256e1ab9fec88ccbb
#
_entry.id   898defa923350b3256e1ab9fec88ccbb
#
_cell.length_a   1.000
_cell.length_b   1.000
_cell.length_c   1.000
_cell.angle_alpha   90.00
_cell.angle_beta   90.00
_cell.angle_gamma   90.00
#
_symmetry.space_group_name_H-M   'P 1'
#
loop_
_entity.id
_entity.type
_entity.pdbx_description
1 polymer ?
#
loop_
_entity_poly.entity_id
_entity_poly.type
_entity_poly.pdbx_seq_one_letter_code
_entity_poly.pdbx_strand_id
1 'polypeptide(L)'
;MIELLFSLKNNWIDQQEYLFLLIDAVLFLLFLIAVLYLFIFAAYSKKKAVYSYPKANKKHRYVILFPAYMEDDVIVDSVQSFFKQDYPRELYDVIVISDQMREDTIARLEGTTAMVTQISDPRSTKIYALQKAIEYIEDNKLSYDMVVVLDADNVVNPHFLDKINDAFYSGC
;
A
#
# COMPACT_ATOMS: atom_id res chain seq x y z
N MET A 1 -13.29 61.73 29.80
CA MET A 1 -12.12 60.84 29.80
C MET A 1 -12.50 59.34 29.93
N ILE A 2 -13.37 58.97 30.86
CA ILE A 2 -13.82 57.55 31.05
C ILE A 2 -14.69 57.09 29.88
N GLU A 3 -15.59 57.87 29.34
CA GLU A 3 -16.42 57.55 28.18
C GLU A 3 -15.60 57.34 26.89
N LEU A 4 -14.53 58.13 26.73
CA LEU A 4 -13.61 57.95 25.58
C LEU A 4 -12.86 56.65 25.66
N LEU A 5 -12.44 56.20 26.84
CA LEU A 5 -11.78 54.91 27.05
C LEU A 5 -12.74 53.73 26.85
N PHE A 6 -14.01 53.88 27.24
CA PHE A 6 -15.06 52.87 26.99
C PHE A 6 -15.39 52.76 25.49
N SER A 7 -15.50 53.89 24.79
CA SER A 7 -15.71 53.91 23.34
C SER A 7 -14.57 53.29 22.57
N LEU A 8 -13.31 53.58 22.94
CA LEU A 8 -12.12 52.94 22.33
C LEU A 8 -12.06 51.45 22.61
N LYS A 9 -12.38 51.01 23.84
CA LYS A 9 -12.39 49.60 24.20
C LYS A 9 -13.44 48.81 23.40
N ASN A 10 -14.65 49.35 23.25
CA ASN A 10 -15.70 48.72 22.46
C ASN A 10 -15.32 48.64 20.97
N ASN A 11 -14.73 49.69 20.40
CA ASN A 11 -14.26 49.68 19.01
C ASN A 11 -13.16 48.65 18.77
N TRP A 12 -12.27 48.41 19.74
CA TRP A 12 -11.23 47.40 19.65
C TRP A 12 -11.81 45.97 19.74
N ILE A 13 -12.80 45.73 20.58
CA ILE A 13 -13.49 44.45 20.72
C ILE A 13 -14.23 44.13 19.43
N ASP A 14 -14.98 45.08 18.89
CA ASP A 14 -15.71 44.89 17.62
C ASP A 14 -14.77 44.59 16.45
N GLN A 15 -13.62 45.29 16.35
CA GLN A 15 -12.65 44.99 15.29
C GLN A 15 -12.02 43.57 15.42
N GLN A 16 -11.78 43.12 16.63
CA GLN A 16 -11.26 41.73 16.83
C GLN A 16 -12.31 40.70 16.47
N GLU A 17 -13.57 40.90 16.82
CA GLU A 17 -14.67 40.02 16.45
C GLU A 17 -14.80 39.89 14.91
N TYR A 18 -14.74 41.00 14.18
CA TYR A 18 -14.76 41.00 12.72
C TYR A 18 -13.58 40.29 12.12
N LEU A 19 -12.37 40.42 12.70
CA LEU A 19 -11.18 39.71 12.25
C LEU A 19 -11.32 38.18 12.43
N PHE A 20 -11.80 37.74 13.59
CA PHE A 20 -12.06 36.33 13.86
C PHE A 20 -13.12 35.77 12.90
N LEU A 21 -14.20 36.50 12.68
CA LEU A 21 -15.27 36.10 11.78
C LEU A 21 -14.80 36.00 10.34
N LEU A 22 -13.87 36.84 9.91
CA LEU A 22 -13.26 36.79 8.59
C LEU A 22 -12.32 35.61 8.47
N ILE A 23 -11.52 35.31 9.49
CA ILE A 23 -10.64 34.11 9.52
C ILE A 23 -11.50 32.85 9.45
N ASP A 24 -12.55 32.75 10.25
CA ASP A 24 -13.48 31.64 10.27
C ASP A 24 -14.13 31.42 8.89
N ALA A 25 -14.57 32.50 8.25
CA ALA A 25 -15.16 32.46 6.93
C ALA A 25 -14.16 31.93 5.86
N VAL A 26 -12.90 32.39 5.93
CA VAL A 26 -11.85 31.95 5.03
C VAL A 26 -11.54 30.45 5.25
N LEU A 27 -11.38 30.04 6.51
CA LEU A 27 -11.16 28.62 6.85
C LEU A 27 -12.33 27.76 6.42
N PHE A 28 -13.57 28.18 6.69
CA PHE A 28 -14.76 27.48 6.23
C PHE A 28 -14.78 27.31 4.72
N LEU A 29 -14.46 28.35 3.97
CA LEU A 29 -14.41 28.29 2.50
C LEU A 29 -13.35 27.32 2.02
N LEU A 30 -12.16 27.32 2.61
CA LEU A 30 -11.08 26.38 2.28
C LEU A 30 -11.49 24.93 2.55
N PHE A 31 -12.09 24.66 3.72
CA PHE A 31 -12.59 23.33 4.05
C PHE A 31 -13.74 22.90 3.11
N LEU A 32 -14.65 23.81 2.78
CA LEU A 32 -15.75 23.55 1.85
C LEU A 32 -15.21 23.13 0.47
N ILE A 33 -14.21 23.85 -0.04
CA ILE A 33 -13.58 23.54 -1.34
C ILE A 33 -12.91 22.16 -1.26
N ALA A 34 -12.17 21.86 -0.18
CA ALA A 34 -11.52 20.57 0.01
C ALA A 34 -12.53 19.41 0.06
N VAL A 35 -13.63 19.58 0.80
CA VAL A 35 -14.70 18.57 0.91
C VAL A 35 -15.39 18.36 -0.45
N LEU A 36 -15.71 19.45 -1.16
CA LEU A 36 -16.30 19.36 -2.50
C LEU A 36 -15.37 18.66 -3.49
N TYR A 37 -14.08 18.95 -3.43
CA TYR A 37 -13.06 18.26 -4.25
C TYR A 37 -13.08 16.76 -3.98
N LEU A 38 -12.99 16.35 -2.71
CA LEU A 38 -13.04 14.93 -2.32
C LEU A 38 -14.36 14.26 -2.74
N PHE A 39 -15.48 14.97 -2.59
CA PHE A 39 -16.81 14.47 -2.98
C PHE A 39 -16.89 14.24 -4.49
N ILE A 40 -16.39 15.17 -5.31
CA ILE A 40 -16.33 15.04 -6.76
C ILE A 40 -15.48 13.84 -7.15
N PHE A 41 -14.28 13.71 -6.56
CA PHE A 41 -13.42 12.54 -6.80
C PHE A 41 -14.08 11.22 -6.42
N ALA A 42 -14.73 11.17 -5.26
CA ALA A 42 -15.47 9.97 -4.82
C ALA A 42 -16.64 9.63 -5.74
N ALA A 43 -17.35 10.64 -6.23
CA ALA A 43 -18.45 10.45 -7.18
C ALA A 43 -17.97 9.93 -8.54
N TYR A 44 -16.84 10.46 -9.05
CA TYR A 44 -16.21 9.98 -10.28
C TYR A 44 -15.60 8.58 -10.13
N SER A 45 -15.05 8.25 -8.96
CA SER A 45 -14.51 6.93 -8.64
C SER A 45 -15.57 5.81 -8.71
N LYS A 46 -16.86 6.13 -8.50
CA LYS A 46 -17.96 5.18 -8.67
C LYS A 46 -18.26 4.83 -10.13
N LYS A 47 -17.79 5.63 -11.09
CA LYS A 47 -17.76 5.19 -12.48
C LYS A 47 -16.68 4.12 -12.58
N LYS A 48 -17.08 2.84 -12.45
CA LYS A 48 -16.21 1.69 -12.67
C LYS A 48 -15.54 1.86 -14.04
N ALA A 49 -14.31 2.32 -14.05
CA ALA A 49 -13.39 1.97 -15.11
C ALA A 49 -13.14 0.46 -14.93
N VAL A 50 -14.03 -0.36 -15.46
CA VAL A 50 -13.76 -1.79 -15.59
C VAL A 50 -12.73 -1.86 -16.71
N TYR A 51 -11.45 -1.76 -16.35
CA TYR A 51 -10.38 -2.14 -17.24
C TYR A 51 -10.50 -3.65 -17.41
N SER A 52 -11.26 -4.05 -18.42
CA SER A 52 -11.35 -5.41 -18.88
C SER A 52 -10.27 -5.57 -19.93
N TYR A 53 -9.14 -6.11 -19.51
CA TYR A 53 -8.10 -6.52 -20.45
C TYR A 53 -8.56 -7.77 -21.20
N PRO A 54 -8.20 -7.93 -22.48
CA PRO A 54 -8.46 -9.17 -23.20
C PRO A 54 -7.75 -10.33 -22.50
N LYS A 55 -8.38 -11.49 -22.48
CA LYS A 55 -7.80 -12.68 -21.89
C LYS A 55 -6.47 -13.02 -22.55
N ALA A 56 -5.43 -13.17 -21.75
CA ALA A 56 -4.13 -13.60 -22.22
C ALA A 56 -4.19 -15.08 -22.68
N ASN A 57 -3.58 -15.34 -23.80
CA ASN A 57 -3.45 -16.73 -24.34
C ASN A 57 -2.21 -17.45 -23.76
N LYS A 58 -1.36 -16.76 -23.01
CA LYS A 58 -0.17 -17.29 -22.34
C LYS A 58 -0.17 -16.84 -20.89
N LYS A 59 0.14 -17.77 -19.98
CA LYS A 59 0.39 -17.47 -18.57
C LYS A 59 1.89 -17.30 -18.34
N HIS A 60 2.27 -16.24 -17.62
CA HIS A 60 3.65 -15.90 -17.30
C HIS A 60 4.02 -16.40 -15.91
N ARG A 61 5.32 -16.56 -15.68
CA ARG A 61 5.85 -17.01 -14.40
C ARG A 61 6.16 -15.81 -13.50
N TYR A 62 5.61 -15.83 -12.26
CA TYR A 62 5.71 -14.73 -11.29
C TYR A 62 6.58 -15.12 -10.12
N VAL A 63 7.27 -14.14 -9.55
CA VAL A 63 7.73 -14.18 -8.18
C VAL A 63 7.08 -13.08 -7.38
N ILE A 64 6.57 -13.44 -6.21
CA ILE A 64 5.91 -12.52 -5.28
C ILE A 64 6.85 -12.31 -4.10
N LEU A 65 7.22 -11.06 -3.87
CA LEU A 65 8.12 -10.66 -2.81
C LEU A 65 7.31 -10.00 -1.68
N PHE A 66 7.43 -10.53 -0.48
CA PHE A 66 6.88 -9.97 0.74
C PHE A 66 8.04 -9.50 1.64
N PRO A 67 8.47 -8.23 1.54
CA PRO A 67 9.39 -7.65 2.51
C PRO A 67 8.64 -7.43 3.83
N ALA A 68 9.04 -8.15 4.88
CA ALA A 68 8.39 -8.15 6.18
C ALA A 68 9.38 -7.76 7.29
N TYR A 69 9.17 -6.58 7.89
CA TYR A 69 9.96 -6.07 9.02
C TYR A 69 9.10 -6.07 10.28
N MET A 70 9.37 -6.98 11.23
CA MET A 70 8.60 -7.13 12.48
C MET A 70 7.08 -7.31 12.26
N GLU A 71 6.68 -7.93 11.15
CA GLU A 71 5.27 -8.09 10.75
C GLU A 71 4.71 -9.48 11.15
N ASP A 72 5.13 -9.98 12.31
CA ASP A 72 4.81 -11.31 12.81
C ASP A 72 3.32 -11.63 12.89
N ASP A 73 2.49 -10.62 13.17
CA ASP A 73 1.07 -10.81 13.43
C ASP A 73 0.23 -10.98 12.15
N VAL A 74 0.75 -10.55 11.00
CA VAL A 74 -0.03 -10.48 9.75
C VAL A 74 0.55 -11.28 8.60
N ILE A 75 1.87 -11.45 8.53
CA ILE A 75 2.55 -12.00 7.35
C ILE A 75 2.12 -13.44 7.01
N VAL A 76 1.94 -14.28 8.02
CA VAL A 76 1.57 -15.69 7.79
C VAL A 76 0.20 -15.80 7.13
N ASP A 77 -0.78 -15.01 7.62
CA ASP A 77 -2.13 -15.00 7.07
C ASP A 77 -2.16 -14.40 5.65
N SER A 78 -1.36 -13.36 5.40
CA SER A 78 -1.23 -12.74 4.08
C SER A 78 -0.65 -13.73 3.05
N VAL A 79 0.42 -14.43 3.41
CA VAL A 79 1.02 -15.47 2.56
C VAL A 79 0.07 -16.63 2.31
N GLN A 80 -0.61 -17.13 3.35
CA GLN A 80 -1.60 -18.20 3.21
C GLN A 80 -2.79 -17.75 2.35
N SER A 81 -3.22 -16.50 2.49
CA SER A 81 -4.26 -15.92 1.64
C SER A 81 -3.81 -15.82 0.18
N PHE A 82 -2.53 -15.49 -0.05
CA PHE A 82 -1.97 -15.42 -1.40
C PHE A 82 -1.98 -16.78 -2.09
N PHE A 83 -1.70 -17.87 -1.39
CA PHE A 83 -1.75 -19.23 -1.98
C PHE A 83 -3.15 -19.68 -2.43
N LYS A 84 -4.19 -18.89 -2.18
CA LYS A 84 -5.55 -19.11 -2.70
C LYS A 84 -5.77 -18.49 -4.09
N GLN A 85 -4.71 -18.06 -4.79
CA GLN A 85 -4.81 -17.53 -6.14
C GLN A 85 -5.33 -18.57 -7.12
N ASP A 86 -6.28 -18.16 -7.96
CA ASP A 86 -6.77 -18.94 -9.11
C ASP A 86 -5.80 -18.79 -10.29
N TYR A 87 -4.57 -19.31 -10.09
CA TYR A 87 -3.48 -19.28 -11.06
C TYR A 87 -2.66 -20.57 -10.91
N PRO A 88 -2.11 -21.15 -11.99
CA PRO A 88 -1.34 -22.39 -11.89
C PRO A 88 -0.21 -22.27 -10.87
N ARG A 89 -0.19 -23.17 -9.88
CA ARG A 89 0.73 -23.11 -8.74
C ARG A 89 2.21 -23.20 -9.16
N GLU A 90 2.48 -23.90 -10.22
CA GLU A 90 3.81 -24.05 -10.82
C GLU A 90 4.33 -22.80 -11.52
N LEU A 91 3.46 -21.81 -11.75
CA LEU A 91 3.79 -20.54 -12.43
C LEU A 91 3.99 -19.39 -11.47
N TYR A 92 3.99 -19.61 -10.16
CA TYR A 92 4.37 -18.55 -9.23
C TYR A 92 5.05 -19.09 -7.98
N ASP A 93 6.01 -18.33 -7.51
CA ASP A 93 6.69 -18.56 -6.25
C ASP A 93 6.51 -17.38 -5.30
N VAL A 94 6.54 -17.64 -3.99
CA VAL A 94 6.43 -16.62 -2.96
C VAL A 94 7.72 -16.61 -2.15
N ILE A 95 8.38 -15.46 -2.09
CA ILE A 95 9.58 -15.24 -1.30
C ILE A 95 9.25 -14.22 -0.21
N VAL A 96 9.37 -14.63 1.03
CA VAL A 96 9.26 -13.76 2.19
C VAL A 96 10.66 -13.33 2.62
N ILE A 97 10.89 -12.03 2.68
CA ILE A 97 12.13 -11.46 3.18
C ILE A 97 11.89 -11.07 4.63
N SER A 98 12.26 -11.97 5.52
CA SER A 98 12.09 -11.83 6.96
C SER A 98 13.19 -10.95 7.55
N ASP A 99 12.79 -9.83 8.15
CA ASP A 99 13.69 -8.91 8.83
C ASP A 99 13.22 -8.69 10.27
N GLN A 100 14.05 -9.11 11.22
CA GLN A 100 13.81 -9.03 12.67
C GLN A 100 12.47 -9.68 13.11
N MET A 101 12.09 -10.77 12.46
CA MET A 101 10.90 -11.54 12.81
C MET A 101 11.23 -12.63 13.81
N ARG A 102 10.21 -13.09 14.55
CA ARG A 102 10.32 -14.17 15.52
C ARG A 102 10.56 -15.53 14.83
N GLU A 103 11.33 -16.38 15.49
CA GLU A 103 11.66 -17.73 14.98
C GLU A 103 10.40 -18.61 14.78
N ASP A 104 9.40 -18.48 15.65
CA ASP A 104 8.13 -19.21 15.51
C ASP A 104 7.34 -18.77 14.28
N THR A 105 7.37 -17.49 13.93
CA THR A 105 6.77 -16.98 12.70
C THR A 105 7.50 -17.49 11.47
N ILE A 106 8.83 -17.49 11.49
CA ILE A 106 9.67 -18.01 10.41
C ILE A 106 9.38 -19.50 10.17
N ALA A 107 9.34 -20.30 11.24
CA ALA A 107 9.00 -21.73 11.15
C ALA A 107 7.59 -21.97 10.56
N ARG A 108 6.62 -21.13 10.91
CA ARG A 108 5.27 -21.19 10.32
C ARG A 108 5.29 -20.85 8.82
N LEU A 109 6.07 -19.87 8.40
CA LEU A 109 6.22 -19.50 6.98
C LEU A 109 6.87 -20.60 6.18
N GLU A 110 7.94 -21.23 6.67
CA GLU A 110 8.59 -22.38 6.05
C GLU A 110 7.63 -23.57 5.86
N GLY A 111 6.70 -23.74 6.81
CA GLY A 111 5.61 -24.73 6.71
C GLY A 111 4.55 -24.43 5.65
N THR A 112 4.54 -23.23 5.05
CA THR A 112 3.52 -22.79 4.06
C THR A 112 3.95 -22.95 2.60
N THR A 113 5.07 -23.58 2.31
CA THR A 113 5.66 -23.63 0.95
C THR A 113 6.19 -22.30 0.40
N ALA A 114 6.28 -21.27 1.24
CA ALA A 114 6.98 -20.03 0.90
C ALA A 114 8.50 -20.21 1.08
N MET A 115 9.28 -19.57 0.23
CA MET A 115 10.72 -19.46 0.45
C MET A 115 10.98 -18.30 1.41
N VAL A 116 11.78 -18.53 2.45
CA VAL A 116 12.07 -17.51 3.46
C VAL A 116 13.54 -17.12 3.38
N THR A 117 13.81 -15.85 3.19
CA THR A 117 15.16 -15.28 3.24
C THR A 117 15.25 -14.36 4.47
N GLN A 118 16.19 -14.66 5.37
CA GLN A 118 16.36 -13.90 6.62
C GLN A 118 17.40 -12.79 6.45
N ILE A 119 17.11 -11.64 7.04
CA ILE A 119 18.00 -10.49 7.13
C ILE A 119 18.26 -10.19 8.60
N SER A 120 19.53 -9.93 8.94
CA SER A 120 19.96 -9.57 10.31
C SER A 120 20.74 -8.25 10.37
N ASP A 121 20.64 -7.39 9.36
CA ASP A 121 21.35 -6.11 9.34
C ASP A 121 20.55 -5.04 10.11
N PRO A 122 21.10 -4.40 11.16
CA PRO A 122 20.41 -3.37 11.92
C PRO A 122 20.11 -2.09 11.10
N ARG A 123 20.69 -1.95 9.91
CA ARG A 123 20.42 -0.86 8.95
C ARG A 123 19.46 -1.27 7.85
N SER A 124 18.74 -2.36 8.06
CA SER A 124 17.83 -2.87 7.07
C SER A 124 16.76 -1.84 6.71
N THR A 125 16.49 -1.76 5.40
CA THR A 125 15.44 -0.96 4.81
C THR A 125 14.67 -1.83 3.81
N LYS A 126 13.46 -1.41 3.44
CA LYS A 126 12.69 -2.11 2.39
C LYS A 126 13.49 -2.29 1.09
N ILE A 127 14.32 -1.29 0.74
CA ILE A 127 15.21 -1.37 -0.44
C ILE A 127 16.24 -2.49 -0.27
N TYR A 128 16.87 -2.55 0.92
CA TYR A 128 17.85 -3.59 1.22
C TYR A 128 17.22 -4.99 1.20
N ALA A 129 16.01 -5.13 1.74
CA ALA A 129 15.26 -6.38 1.69
C ALA A 129 15.00 -6.83 0.25
N LEU A 130 14.57 -5.92 -0.62
CA LEU A 130 14.35 -6.22 -2.05
C LEU A 130 15.65 -6.59 -2.79
N GLN A 131 16.77 -5.92 -2.47
CA GLN A 131 18.08 -6.30 -3.02
C GLN A 131 18.46 -7.73 -2.63
N LYS A 132 18.25 -8.11 -1.36
CA LYS A 132 18.49 -9.49 -0.89
C LYS A 132 17.59 -10.52 -1.57
N ALA A 133 16.35 -10.17 -1.88
CA ALA A 133 15.47 -11.04 -2.66
C ALA A 133 15.99 -11.24 -4.09
N ILE A 134 16.49 -10.20 -4.73
CA ILE A 134 17.07 -10.29 -6.08
C ILE A 134 18.34 -11.13 -6.04
N GLU A 135 19.27 -10.89 -5.11
CA GLU A 135 20.46 -11.73 -4.91
C GLU A 135 20.07 -13.20 -4.73
N TYR A 136 19.06 -13.48 -3.89
CA TYR A 136 18.58 -14.84 -3.70
C TYR A 136 18.07 -15.49 -4.99
N ILE A 137 17.34 -14.76 -5.82
CA ILE A 137 16.81 -15.23 -7.11
C ILE A 137 17.97 -15.53 -8.06
N GLU A 138 18.99 -14.67 -8.12
CA GLU A 138 20.16 -14.83 -8.98
C GLU A 138 21.04 -16.02 -8.54
N ASP A 139 21.35 -16.12 -7.25
CA ASP A 139 22.18 -17.17 -6.67
C ASP A 139 21.56 -18.57 -6.88
N ASN A 140 20.24 -18.67 -6.78
CA ASN A 140 19.50 -19.90 -7.01
C ASN A 140 19.11 -20.13 -8.49
N LYS A 141 19.55 -19.24 -9.40
CA LYS A 141 19.26 -19.32 -10.85
C LYS A 141 17.79 -19.48 -11.16
N LEU A 142 16.93 -18.81 -10.36
CA LEU A 142 15.49 -18.82 -10.56
C LEU A 142 15.16 -17.87 -11.72
N SER A 143 14.20 -18.25 -12.55
CA SER A 143 13.79 -17.45 -13.71
C SER A 143 12.31 -17.14 -13.63
N TYR A 144 11.98 -15.86 -13.70
CA TYR A 144 10.62 -15.33 -13.68
C TYR A 144 10.43 -14.32 -14.80
N ASP A 145 9.22 -14.26 -15.35
CA ASP A 145 8.85 -13.22 -16.33
C ASP A 145 8.53 -11.89 -15.63
N MET A 146 8.02 -11.97 -14.39
CA MET A 146 7.55 -10.79 -13.65
C MET A 146 7.81 -10.92 -12.15
N VAL A 147 8.07 -9.76 -11.52
CA VAL A 147 8.21 -9.60 -10.08
C VAL A 147 7.05 -8.76 -9.56
N VAL A 148 6.38 -9.23 -8.53
CA VAL A 148 5.33 -8.50 -7.80
C VAL A 148 5.79 -8.29 -6.38
N VAL A 149 5.76 -7.05 -5.91
CA VAL A 149 6.07 -6.70 -4.51
C VAL A 149 4.76 -6.39 -3.78
N LEU A 150 4.50 -7.09 -2.70
CA LEU A 150 3.35 -6.88 -1.83
C LEU A 150 3.82 -6.52 -0.42
N ASP A 151 3.16 -5.58 0.23
CA ASP A 151 3.41 -5.33 1.65
C ASP A 151 2.87 -6.49 2.50
N ALA A 152 3.47 -6.70 3.65
CA ALA A 152 3.21 -7.86 4.51
C ALA A 152 1.75 -7.99 5.00
N ASP A 153 1.02 -6.88 5.00
CA ASP A 153 -0.39 -6.80 5.38
C ASP A 153 -1.38 -6.86 4.19
N ASN A 154 -0.87 -7.00 2.98
CA ASN A 154 -1.72 -6.96 1.78
C ASN A 154 -2.42 -8.29 1.53
N VAL A 155 -3.74 -8.24 1.51
CA VAL A 155 -4.60 -9.34 1.08
C VAL A 155 -5.17 -9.03 -0.30
N VAL A 156 -4.90 -9.91 -1.27
CA VAL A 156 -5.30 -9.72 -2.66
C VAL A 156 -6.44 -10.64 -3.07
N ASN A 157 -7.18 -10.23 -4.09
CA ASN A 157 -8.28 -11.04 -4.64
C ASN A 157 -7.74 -12.34 -5.25
N PRO A 158 -8.47 -13.48 -5.17
CA PRO A 158 -8.05 -14.76 -5.79
C PRO A 158 -7.72 -14.69 -7.28
N HIS A 159 -8.29 -13.76 -8.03
CA HIS A 159 -8.00 -13.56 -9.46
C HIS A 159 -6.96 -12.46 -9.73
N PHE A 160 -6.14 -12.11 -8.74
CA PHE A 160 -5.17 -11.00 -8.86
C PHE A 160 -4.10 -11.30 -9.92
N LEU A 161 -3.49 -12.48 -9.89
CA LEU A 161 -2.47 -12.88 -10.86
C LEU A 161 -3.03 -13.02 -12.27
N ASP A 162 -4.23 -13.56 -12.42
CA ASP A 162 -4.88 -13.64 -13.74
C ASP A 162 -5.09 -12.24 -14.35
N LYS A 163 -5.56 -11.28 -13.54
CA LYS A 163 -5.78 -9.91 -14.02
C LYS A 163 -4.48 -9.19 -14.38
N ILE A 164 -3.42 -9.36 -13.61
CA ILE A 164 -2.10 -8.81 -13.93
C ILE A 164 -1.58 -9.44 -15.22
N ASN A 165 -1.74 -10.75 -15.39
CA ASN A 165 -1.32 -11.46 -16.58
C ASN A 165 -2.06 -10.96 -17.83
N ASP A 166 -3.38 -10.74 -17.74
CA ASP A 166 -4.18 -10.18 -18.83
C ASP A 166 -3.73 -8.75 -19.19
N ALA A 167 -3.44 -7.92 -18.17
CA ALA A 167 -2.96 -6.55 -18.37
C ALA A 167 -1.57 -6.52 -19.03
N PHE A 168 -0.63 -7.31 -18.52
CA PHE A 168 0.73 -7.41 -19.07
C PHE A 168 0.72 -7.89 -20.53
N TYR A 169 -0.09 -8.90 -20.84
CA TYR A 169 -0.23 -9.42 -22.20
C TYR A 169 -0.79 -8.39 -23.19
N SER A 170 -1.65 -7.47 -22.71
CA SER A 170 -2.19 -6.37 -23.52
C SER A 170 -1.23 -5.20 -23.72
N GLY A 171 -0.03 -5.24 -23.17
CA GLY A 171 1.00 -4.20 -23.37
C GLY A 171 0.80 -2.97 -22.47
N CYS A 172 0.14 -3.15 -21.31
CA CYS A 172 -0.04 -2.09 -20.29
C CYS A 172 1.06 -2.15 -19.24
#